data_61c206cc6c90c22bcc563872f3e75a05
#
_entry.id   61c206cc6c90c22bcc563872f3e75a05
#
_cell.length_a   1.000
_cell.length_b   1.000
_cell.length_c   1.000
_cell.angle_alpha   90.00
_cell.angle_beta   90.00
_cell.angle_gamma   90.00
#
_symmetry.space_group_name_H-M   'P 1'
#
loop_
_entity.id
_entity.type
_entity.pdbx_description
1 polymer ?
#
loop_
_entity_poly.entity_id
_entity_poly.type
_entity_poly.pdbx_seq_one_letter_code
_entity_poly.pdbx_strand_id
1 'polypeptide(L)'
;MIFSLRKLTLALALCGMVSTPLLAAESAKPLRVLASLPITYGLGEILLNGTDVSLERAAPANLPGSRQSAYFTGRGAPALSKLASDADAVIGVRSLWPDDQLYPIARRSNIRIVEVDAARPVDGALPGIAVQPDLKVDGLNSQPWLASNNMGRMADVMAADLVRLAPGAKAKIDANLATLKQRLLKLSADSEARLARADNLSVMSLSDHFGYLIGSLNLELIGQDARPDAEWAAEDLKKLTATLKDNDVAVVLHHRQPSEAVTAAIAESGSRLLVLSTDAVDPVAELEGNVDALIKGLSGA
;
A
#
# COMPACT_ATOMS: atom_id res chain seq x y z
N MET A 1 20.29 -61.13 79.55
CA MET A 1 21.03 -59.86 79.78
C MET A 1 21.80 -59.56 78.55
N ILE A 2 21.23 -58.84 77.63
CA ILE A 2 21.97 -58.41 76.44
C ILE A 2 21.37 -57.02 76.06
N PHE A 3 22.17 -55.97 76.11
CA PHE A 3 21.85 -54.61 75.70
C PHE A 3 22.15 -54.44 74.23
N SER A 4 21.13 -54.08 73.51
CA SER A 4 21.24 -53.73 72.06
C SER A 4 21.46 -52.23 71.94
N LEU A 5 22.59 -51.84 71.33
CA LEU A 5 22.94 -50.45 70.99
C LEU A 5 22.39 -50.08 69.65
N ARG A 6 21.38 -49.19 69.59
CA ARG A 6 20.84 -48.60 68.34
C ARG A 6 21.74 -47.48 67.89
N LYS A 7 22.38 -47.66 66.73
CA LYS A 7 23.14 -46.63 66.03
C LYS A 7 22.15 -45.72 65.27
N LEU A 8 22.09 -44.47 65.64
CA LEU A 8 21.35 -43.41 65.00
C LEU A 8 22.20 -42.81 63.83
N THR A 9 21.85 -43.09 62.56
CA THR A 9 22.49 -42.51 61.42
C THR A 9 21.76 -41.24 61.05
N LEU A 10 22.41 -40.09 61.21
CA LEU A 10 21.94 -38.76 60.77
C LEU A 10 22.24 -38.58 59.30
N ALA A 11 21.20 -38.59 58.42
CA ALA A 11 21.34 -38.31 57.03
C ALA A 11 21.21 -36.77 56.81
N LEU A 12 22.31 -36.14 56.44
CA LEU A 12 22.37 -34.73 56.10
C LEU A 12 21.93 -34.58 54.64
N ALA A 13 20.69 -34.13 54.41
CA ALA A 13 20.21 -33.79 53.09
C ALA A 13 20.78 -32.45 52.65
N LEU A 14 21.74 -32.47 51.73
CA LEU A 14 22.29 -31.28 51.09
C LEU A 14 21.32 -30.86 49.98
N CYS A 15 20.39 -29.91 50.23
CA CYS A 15 19.61 -29.24 49.20
C CYS A 15 20.53 -28.30 48.39
N GLY A 16 21.03 -28.82 47.28
CA GLY A 16 21.69 -28.00 46.27
C GLY A 16 20.65 -27.09 45.59
N MET A 17 20.67 -25.78 45.95
CA MET A 17 19.97 -24.76 45.18
C MET A 17 20.66 -24.63 43.83
N VAL A 18 20.08 -25.25 42.80
CA VAL A 18 20.44 -24.97 41.40
C VAL A 18 19.86 -23.60 41.07
N SER A 19 20.63 -22.56 41.25
CA SER A 19 20.34 -21.23 40.68
C SER A 19 20.45 -21.35 39.17
N THR A 20 19.33 -21.55 38.48
CA THR A 20 19.27 -21.30 37.04
C THR A 20 19.54 -19.82 36.83
N PRO A 21 20.59 -19.44 36.05
CA PRO A 21 20.75 -18.05 35.67
C PRO A 21 19.49 -17.68 34.84
N LEU A 22 18.70 -16.77 35.39
CA LEU A 22 17.70 -16.06 34.61
C LEU A 22 18.52 -15.23 33.62
N LEU A 23 18.73 -15.79 32.40
CA LEU A 23 19.20 -15.02 31.27
C LEU A 23 18.11 -13.95 31.09
N ALA A 24 18.38 -12.75 31.62
CA ALA A 24 17.61 -11.58 31.24
C ALA A 24 17.67 -11.54 29.71
N ALA A 25 16.56 -11.82 29.04
CA ALA A 25 16.43 -11.59 27.63
C ALA A 25 16.72 -10.09 27.44
N GLU A 26 17.91 -9.80 26.95
CA GLU A 26 18.26 -8.47 26.51
C GLU A 26 17.12 -8.04 25.60
N SER A 27 16.34 -7.03 26.00
CA SER A 27 15.19 -6.58 25.19
C SER A 27 15.76 -6.14 23.85
N ALA A 28 15.61 -6.98 22.85
CA ALA A 28 16.10 -6.69 21.52
C ALA A 28 15.55 -5.31 21.12
N LYS A 29 16.45 -4.43 20.66
CA LYS A 29 16.07 -3.11 20.16
C LYS A 29 14.90 -3.28 19.19
N PRO A 30 13.82 -2.52 19.33
CA PRO A 30 12.69 -2.59 18.40
C PRO A 30 13.17 -2.44 16.96
N LEU A 31 12.67 -3.30 16.06
CA LEU A 31 12.96 -3.21 14.64
C LEU A 31 12.45 -1.85 14.13
N ARG A 32 13.28 -1.14 13.39
CA ARG A 32 12.96 0.17 12.81
C ARG A 32 12.81 0.06 11.31
N VAL A 33 11.62 0.41 10.81
CA VAL A 33 11.24 0.32 9.42
C VAL A 33 10.95 1.72 8.88
N LEU A 34 11.44 2.02 7.69
CA LEU A 34 11.12 3.27 6.99
C LEU A 34 10.18 3.00 5.81
N ALA A 35 9.24 3.90 5.60
CA ALA A 35 8.44 3.97 4.38
C ALA A 35 8.22 5.43 4.00
N SER A 36 7.89 5.72 2.75
CA SER A 36 7.68 7.10 2.31
C SER A 36 6.43 7.31 1.49
N LEU A 37 6.09 6.37 0.62
CA LEU A 37 4.89 6.46 -0.19
C LEU A 37 3.64 6.24 0.67
N PRO A 38 2.53 6.94 0.40
CA PRO A 38 1.28 6.76 1.15
C PRO A 38 0.87 5.29 1.26
N ILE A 39 0.91 4.56 0.15
CA ILE A 39 0.56 3.13 0.11
C ILE A 39 1.47 2.25 0.99
N THR A 40 2.78 2.39 0.90
CA THR A 40 3.72 1.56 1.67
C THR A 40 3.69 1.90 3.16
N TYR A 41 3.56 3.19 3.48
CA TYR A 41 3.41 3.64 4.85
C TYR A 41 2.07 3.19 5.45
N GLY A 42 0.95 3.42 4.76
CA GLY A 42 -0.38 3.07 5.25
C GLY A 42 -0.59 1.57 5.44
N LEU A 43 -0.14 0.73 4.49
CA LEU A 43 -0.15 -0.72 4.67
C LEU A 43 0.78 -1.16 5.80
N GLY A 44 1.93 -0.51 5.94
CA GLY A 44 2.85 -0.73 7.05
C GLY A 44 2.21 -0.43 8.40
N GLU A 45 1.51 0.70 8.55
CA GLU A 45 0.77 1.04 9.77
C GLU A 45 -0.30 -0.01 10.11
N ILE A 46 -1.05 -0.47 9.10
CA ILE A 46 -2.08 -1.50 9.29
C ILE A 46 -1.44 -2.80 9.78
N LEU A 47 -0.41 -3.28 9.10
CA LEU A 47 0.23 -4.56 9.40
C LEU A 47 0.97 -4.57 10.74
N LEU A 48 1.60 -3.46 11.09
CA LEU A 48 2.41 -3.32 12.30
C LEU A 48 1.62 -2.80 13.51
N ASN A 49 0.33 -2.52 13.35
CA ASN A 49 -0.50 -2.01 14.44
C ASN A 49 -0.47 -2.94 15.67
N GLY A 50 -0.08 -2.38 16.82
CA GLY A 50 0.02 -3.10 18.10
C GLY A 50 1.17 -4.10 18.19
N THR A 51 2.20 -3.97 17.33
CA THR A 51 3.50 -4.64 17.47
C THR A 51 4.50 -3.70 18.16
N ASP A 52 5.68 -4.23 18.47
CA ASP A 52 6.84 -3.46 18.96
C ASP A 52 7.74 -2.93 17.82
N VAL A 53 7.38 -3.16 16.56
CA VAL A 53 8.09 -2.64 15.39
C VAL A 53 7.79 -1.15 15.20
N SER A 54 8.84 -0.33 15.10
CA SER A 54 8.70 1.10 14.83
C SER A 54 8.64 1.36 13.33
N LEU A 55 7.57 1.97 12.85
CA LEU A 55 7.45 2.46 11.47
C LEU A 55 7.61 3.98 11.45
N GLU A 56 8.55 4.47 10.65
CA GLU A 56 8.82 5.89 10.52
C GLU A 56 8.65 6.36 9.07
N ARG A 57 8.06 7.54 8.90
CA ARG A 57 7.86 8.14 7.58
C ARG A 57 9.11 8.90 7.15
N ALA A 58 9.72 8.50 6.04
CA ALA A 58 10.97 9.08 5.54
C ALA A 58 10.77 10.41 4.77
N ALA A 59 9.55 10.71 4.33
CA ALA A 59 9.20 11.95 3.62
C ALA A 59 8.02 12.65 4.29
N PRO A 60 7.87 13.99 4.12
CA PRO A 60 6.68 14.71 4.58
C PRO A 60 5.38 14.09 4.02
N ALA A 61 4.35 14.02 4.85
CA ALA A 61 3.09 13.35 4.50
C ALA A 61 2.38 13.96 3.26
N ASN A 62 2.56 15.25 3.06
CA ASN A 62 1.97 15.99 1.93
C ASN A 62 2.89 16.08 0.70
N LEU A 63 4.00 15.36 0.69
CA LEU A 63 4.91 15.35 -0.46
C LEU A 63 4.48 14.26 -1.45
N PRO A 64 4.05 14.64 -2.68
CA PRO A 64 3.69 13.66 -3.70
C PRO A 64 4.83 12.68 -3.98
N GLY A 65 4.50 11.42 -4.26
CA GLY A 65 5.45 10.37 -4.56
C GLY A 65 6.45 10.77 -5.66
N SER A 66 5.95 11.38 -6.74
CA SER A 66 6.78 11.87 -7.87
C SER A 66 7.84 12.91 -7.50
N ARG A 67 7.73 13.56 -6.34
CA ARG A 67 8.71 14.54 -5.85
C ARG A 67 9.66 13.97 -4.80
N GLN A 68 9.45 12.75 -4.34
CA GLN A 68 10.23 12.18 -3.23
C GLN A 68 11.67 11.90 -3.62
N SER A 69 11.94 11.43 -4.84
CA SER A 69 13.31 11.22 -5.34
C SER A 69 14.15 12.50 -5.26
N ALA A 70 13.61 13.62 -5.77
CA ALA A 70 14.27 14.92 -5.69
C ALA A 70 14.41 15.43 -4.24
N TYR A 71 13.43 15.15 -3.39
CA TYR A 71 13.52 15.50 -1.97
C TYR A 71 14.66 14.75 -1.28
N PHE A 72 14.78 13.44 -1.48
CA PHE A 72 15.81 12.60 -0.85
C PHE A 72 17.21 12.90 -1.32
N THR A 73 17.40 13.37 -2.54
CA THR A 73 18.70 13.80 -3.07
C THR A 73 19.04 15.26 -2.78
N GLY A 74 18.04 16.05 -2.37
CA GLY A 74 18.16 17.47 -2.06
C GLY A 74 17.98 17.78 -0.58
N ARG A 75 16.98 18.61 -0.26
CA ARG A 75 16.75 19.16 1.08
C ARG A 75 16.47 18.09 2.15
N GLY A 76 15.95 16.93 1.79
CA GLY A 76 15.64 15.82 2.69
C GLY A 76 16.83 14.89 2.95
N ALA A 77 17.92 15.00 2.21
CA ALA A 77 19.06 14.08 2.30
C ALA A 77 19.65 13.95 3.71
N PRO A 78 19.88 15.04 4.49
CA PRO A 78 20.40 14.92 5.84
C PRO A 78 19.45 14.20 6.79
N ALA A 79 18.14 14.46 6.68
CA ALA A 79 17.12 13.82 7.50
C ALA A 79 17.03 12.33 7.18
N LEU A 80 16.99 11.95 5.90
CA LEU A 80 16.98 10.56 5.48
C LEU A 80 18.25 9.82 5.91
N SER A 81 19.43 10.43 5.78
CA SER A 81 20.68 9.82 6.24
C SER A 81 20.64 9.50 7.73
N LYS A 82 20.10 10.42 8.54
CA LYS A 82 19.95 10.19 9.99
C LYS A 82 18.96 9.06 10.28
N LEU A 83 17.80 9.03 9.63
CA LEU A 83 16.82 7.96 9.81
C LEU A 83 17.38 6.61 9.38
N ALA A 84 18.02 6.56 8.22
CA ALA A 84 18.56 5.34 7.63
C ALA A 84 19.71 4.73 8.43
N SER A 85 20.52 5.54 9.11
CA SER A 85 21.65 5.03 9.93
C SER A 85 21.20 4.09 11.02
N ASP A 86 20.00 4.27 11.54
CA ASP A 86 19.42 3.47 12.62
C ASP A 86 18.30 2.53 12.19
N ALA A 87 17.92 2.56 10.90
CA ALA A 87 16.86 1.73 10.37
C ALA A 87 17.35 0.33 10.01
N ASP A 88 16.49 -0.65 10.19
CA ASP A 88 16.74 -2.05 9.86
C ASP A 88 16.19 -2.43 8.48
N ALA A 89 15.08 -1.80 8.08
CA ALA A 89 14.42 -2.06 6.80
C ALA A 89 13.78 -0.82 6.17
N VAL A 90 13.53 -0.91 4.87
CA VAL A 90 12.76 0.05 4.09
C VAL A 90 11.65 -0.69 3.35
N ILE A 91 10.43 -0.16 3.38
CA ILE A 91 9.32 -0.65 2.57
C ILE A 91 9.16 0.26 1.36
N GLY A 92 9.19 -0.33 0.16
CA GLY A 92 9.03 0.36 -1.12
C GLY A 92 8.27 -0.47 -2.14
N VAL A 93 8.20 0.04 -3.37
CA VAL A 93 7.58 -0.61 -4.55
C VAL A 93 8.48 -0.51 -5.78
N ARG A 94 9.79 -0.50 -5.59
CA ARG A 94 10.78 -0.19 -6.62
C ARG A 94 10.75 -1.11 -7.82
N SER A 95 10.35 -2.35 -7.66
CA SER A 95 10.20 -3.31 -8.77
C SER A 95 9.12 -2.90 -9.77
N LEU A 96 8.12 -2.09 -9.35
CA LEU A 96 7.08 -1.53 -10.21
C LEU A 96 7.33 -0.07 -10.56
N TRP A 97 7.86 0.66 -9.62
CA TRP A 97 8.09 2.09 -9.78
C TRP A 97 9.56 2.42 -9.51
N PRO A 98 10.41 2.41 -10.54
CA PRO A 98 11.85 2.67 -10.42
C PRO A 98 12.19 4.01 -9.78
N ASP A 99 11.28 4.99 -9.82
CA ASP A 99 11.44 6.30 -9.18
C ASP A 99 11.25 6.27 -7.65
N ASP A 100 10.85 5.14 -7.08
CA ASP A 100 10.93 4.90 -5.64
C ASP A 100 12.40 4.72 -5.22
N GLN A 101 13.03 5.85 -4.89
CA GLN A 101 14.45 5.93 -4.57
C GLN A 101 14.75 5.83 -3.07
N LEU A 102 13.75 5.54 -2.21
CA LEU A 102 13.96 5.49 -0.77
C LEU A 102 15.05 4.48 -0.39
N TYR A 103 14.92 3.21 -0.83
CA TYR A 103 15.89 2.18 -0.49
C TYR A 103 17.30 2.43 -1.04
N PRO A 104 17.50 2.73 -2.34
CA PRO A 104 18.84 2.99 -2.87
C PRO A 104 19.56 4.13 -2.16
N ILE A 105 18.84 5.17 -1.75
CA ILE A 105 19.43 6.33 -1.07
C ILE A 105 19.68 6.01 0.41
N ALA A 106 18.73 5.39 1.11
CA ALA A 106 18.90 4.97 2.52
C ALA A 106 20.09 4.01 2.69
N ARG A 107 20.27 3.09 1.74
CA ARG A 107 21.37 2.13 1.75
C ARG A 107 22.76 2.78 1.71
N ARG A 108 22.89 4.00 1.18
CA ARG A 108 24.17 4.73 1.20
C ARG A 108 24.63 5.10 2.61
N SER A 109 23.67 5.30 3.52
CA SER A 109 23.93 5.61 4.93
C SER A 109 24.00 4.36 5.80
N ASN A 110 23.36 3.26 5.40
CA ASN A 110 23.35 2.00 6.13
C ASN A 110 23.30 0.80 5.16
N ILE A 111 24.46 0.20 4.90
CA ILE A 111 24.59 -0.94 3.96
C ILE A 111 23.83 -2.19 4.44
N ARG A 112 23.49 -2.30 5.72
CA ARG A 112 22.79 -3.45 6.33
C ARG A 112 21.28 -3.34 6.20
N ILE A 113 20.76 -2.19 5.80
CA ILE A 113 19.31 -1.98 5.68
C ILE A 113 18.69 -2.96 4.65
N VAL A 114 17.59 -3.59 5.03
CA VAL A 114 16.90 -4.59 4.20
C VAL A 114 15.83 -3.92 3.36
N GLU A 115 15.70 -4.31 2.09
CA GLU A 115 14.58 -3.90 1.24
C GLU A 115 13.40 -4.86 1.41
N VAL A 116 12.22 -4.30 1.70
CA VAL A 116 10.92 -4.95 1.59
C VAL A 116 10.21 -4.32 0.38
N ASP A 117 10.24 -5.01 -0.75
CA ASP A 117 9.55 -4.54 -1.96
C ASP A 117 8.14 -5.12 -1.98
N ALA A 118 7.14 -4.30 -1.70
CA ALA A 118 5.75 -4.71 -1.56
C ALA A 118 5.14 -5.34 -2.83
N ALA A 119 5.77 -5.17 -3.97
CA ALA A 119 5.31 -5.72 -5.24
C ALA A 119 6.03 -7.01 -5.65
N ARG A 120 7.16 -7.33 -5.02
CA ARG A 120 8.02 -8.44 -5.38
C ARG A 120 8.24 -9.39 -4.20
N PRO A 121 7.54 -10.52 -4.14
CA PRO A 121 7.76 -11.50 -3.06
C PRO A 121 9.17 -12.08 -3.15
N VAL A 122 9.83 -12.19 -2.00
CA VAL A 122 11.08 -12.95 -1.85
C VAL A 122 10.77 -14.44 -1.79
N ASP A 123 9.63 -14.79 -1.21
CA ASP A 123 9.15 -16.17 -1.16
C ASP A 123 8.43 -16.52 -2.47
N GLY A 124 9.01 -17.45 -3.24
CA GLY A 124 8.43 -17.92 -4.49
C GLY A 124 7.09 -18.65 -4.37
N ALA A 125 6.65 -18.98 -3.15
CA ALA A 125 5.32 -19.54 -2.89
C ALA A 125 4.21 -18.48 -2.89
N LEU A 126 4.56 -17.20 -2.70
CA LEU A 126 3.60 -16.11 -2.75
C LEU A 126 3.37 -15.66 -4.20
N PRO A 127 2.11 -15.47 -4.61
CA PRO A 127 1.83 -14.90 -5.92
C PRO A 127 2.27 -13.43 -5.97
N GLY A 128 2.88 -13.04 -7.06
CA GLY A 128 3.13 -11.62 -7.36
C GLY A 128 1.83 -10.85 -7.59
N ILE A 129 1.93 -9.52 -7.61
CA ILE A 129 0.80 -8.68 -8.00
C ILE A 129 0.50 -8.82 -9.49
N ALA A 130 -0.77 -8.64 -9.87
CA ALA A 130 -1.14 -8.54 -11.27
C ALA A 130 -0.68 -7.18 -11.82
N VAL A 131 0.04 -7.18 -12.93
CA VAL A 131 0.55 -5.96 -13.55
C VAL A 131 -0.17 -5.65 -14.86
N GLN A 132 -0.36 -4.36 -15.13
CA GLN A 132 -0.93 -3.86 -16.37
C GLN A 132 0.10 -2.96 -17.05
N PRO A 133 0.26 -3.06 -18.39
CA PRO A 133 1.14 -2.15 -19.12
C PRO A 133 0.59 -0.71 -19.04
N ASP A 134 1.50 0.26 -19.03
CA ASP A 134 1.13 1.64 -19.28
C ASP A 134 0.81 1.82 -20.77
N LEU A 135 -0.32 2.43 -21.07
CA LEU A 135 -0.77 2.61 -22.46
C LEU A 135 0.03 3.66 -23.24
N LYS A 136 0.80 4.51 -22.55
CA LYS A 136 1.50 5.64 -23.15
C LYS A 136 3.03 5.54 -23.12
N VAL A 137 3.59 4.72 -22.25
CA VAL A 137 5.03 4.57 -22.04
C VAL A 137 5.38 3.10 -22.00
N ASP A 138 6.56 2.73 -22.47
CA ASP A 138 7.11 1.39 -22.29
C ASP A 138 7.37 1.14 -20.77
N GLY A 139 6.30 0.88 -20.04
CA GLY A 139 6.35 0.71 -18.60
C GLY A 139 5.12 -0.01 -18.03
N LEU A 140 5.06 -0.08 -16.72
CA LEU A 140 3.93 -0.64 -15.99
C LEU A 140 3.17 0.49 -15.31
N ASN A 141 1.84 0.41 -15.32
CA ASN A 141 1.00 1.32 -14.52
C ASN A 141 1.45 1.28 -13.05
N SER A 142 1.72 2.45 -12.48
CA SER A 142 2.37 2.59 -11.17
C SER A 142 1.42 2.48 -9.97
N GLN A 143 0.11 2.32 -10.19
CA GLN A 143 -0.93 2.37 -9.16
C GLN A 143 -1.66 1.02 -8.95
N PRO A 144 -0.97 -0.12 -8.79
CA PRO A 144 -1.60 -1.44 -8.69
C PRO A 144 -2.48 -1.58 -7.43
N TRP A 145 -2.23 -0.81 -6.39
CA TRP A 145 -2.98 -0.81 -5.15
C TRP A 145 -4.40 -0.24 -5.27
N LEU A 146 -4.75 0.39 -6.39
CA LEU A 146 -6.14 0.78 -6.67
C LEU A 146 -7.03 -0.40 -7.08
N ALA A 147 -6.50 -1.61 -7.10
CA ALA A 147 -7.26 -2.85 -7.16
C ALA A 147 -7.17 -3.59 -5.81
N SER A 148 -8.30 -3.95 -5.22
CA SER A 148 -8.38 -4.60 -3.90
C SER A 148 -7.57 -5.90 -3.81
N ASN A 149 -7.57 -6.72 -4.88
CA ASN A 149 -6.79 -7.95 -4.95
C ASN A 149 -5.28 -7.68 -4.96
N ASN A 150 -4.81 -6.66 -5.67
CA ASN A 150 -3.41 -6.28 -5.68
C ASN A 150 -2.97 -5.70 -4.34
N MET A 151 -3.79 -4.83 -3.73
CA MET A 151 -3.52 -4.31 -2.39
C MET A 151 -3.38 -5.45 -1.37
N GLY A 152 -4.26 -6.46 -1.44
CA GLY A 152 -4.17 -7.66 -0.60
C GLY A 152 -2.89 -8.46 -0.83
N ARG A 153 -2.44 -8.61 -2.09
CA ARG A 153 -1.16 -9.28 -2.42
C ARG A 153 0.05 -8.49 -1.96
N MET A 154 0.02 -7.17 -2.10
CA MET A 154 1.08 -6.30 -1.54
C MET A 154 1.18 -6.47 -0.02
N ALA A 155 0.05 -6.52 0.67
CA ALA A 155 0.01 -6.77 2.11
C ALA A 155 0.55 -8.17 2.48
N ASP A 156 0.24 -9.22 1.70
CA ASP A 156 0.80 -10.57 1.89
C ASP A 156 2.34 -10.55 1.79
N VAL A 157 2.89 -9.89 0.76
CA VAL A 157 4.34 -9.77 0.54
C VAL A 157 4.99 -9.01 1.70
N MET A 158 4.44 -7.85 2.05
CA MET A 158 4.96 -7.04 3.17
C MET A 158 4.91 -7.80 4.48
N ALA A 159 3.79 -8.48 4.79
CA ALA A 159 3.64 -9.24 6.05
C ALA A 159 4.65 -10.38 6.14
N ALA A 160 4.87 -11.13 5.05
CA ALA A 160 5.84 -12.22 5.02
C ALA A 160 7.27 -11.72 5.30
N ASP A 161 7.66 -10.60 4.70
CA ASP A 161 8.98 -10.01 4.89
C ASP A 161 9.15 -9.41 6.29
N LEU A 162 8.13 -8.69 6.79
CA LEU A 162 8.13 -8.14 8.15
C LEU A 162 8.18 -9.22 9.22
N VAL A 163 7.48 -10.35 9.03
CA VAL A 163 7.57 -11.51 9.94
C VAL A 163 8.97 -12.12 9.94
N ARG A 164 9.67 -12.17 8.81
CA ARG A 164 11.07 -12.63 8.77
C ARG A 164 12.00 -11.71 9.55
N LEU A 165 11.75 -10.41 9.48
CA LEU A 165 12.56 -9.40 10.20
C LEU A 165 12.21 -9.31 11.69
N ALA A 166 10.95 -9.51 12.05
CA ALA A 166 10.42 -9.45 13.41
C ALA A 166 9.59 -10.70 13.75
N PRO A 167 10.21 -11.89 13.95
CA PRO A 167 9.48 -13.13 14.23
C PRO A 167 8.58 -13.05 15.48
N GLY A 168 8.97 -12.24 16.48
CA GLY A 168 8.19 -12.02 17.70
C GLY A 168 6.86 -11.32 17.44
N ALA A 169 6.74 -10.52 16.37
CA ALA A 169 5.53 -9.81 15.99
C ALA A 169 4.57 -10.65 15.11
N LYS A 170 4.98 -11.87 14.71
CA LYS A 170 4.26 -12.72 13.74
C LYS A 170 2.77 -12.83 14.02
N ALA A 171 2.39 -13.21 15.23
CA ALA A 171 0.97 -13.45 15.57
C ALA A 171 0.11 -12.20 15.36
N LYS A 172 0.66 -11.02 15.65
CA LYS A 172 -0.04 -9.76 15.49
C LYS A 172 -0.09 -9.32 14.03
N ILE A 173 1.01 -9.46 13.29
CA ILE A 173 1.06 -9.16 11.85
C ILE A 173 0.07 -10.06 11.10
N ASP A 174 0.03 -11.36 11.38
CA ASP A 174 -0.90 -12.31 10.75
C ASP A 174 -2.37 -11.95 11.04
N ALA A 175 -2.70 -11.56 12.27
CA ALA A 175 -4.05 -11.13 12.65
C ALA A 175 -4.46 -9.84 11.93
N ASN A 176 -3.56 -8.86 11.84
CA ASN A 176 -3.79 -7.61 11.14
C ASN A 176 -3.98 -7.84 9.63
N LEU A 177 -3.13 -8.68 9.03
CA LEU A 177 -3.24 -9.10 7.63
C LEU A 177 -4.58 -9.77 7.34
N ALA A 178 -5.01 -10.71 8.20
CA ALA A 178 -6.29 -11.39 8.04
C ALA A 178 -7.47 -10.39 8.07
N THR A 179 -7.45 -9.44 9.00
CA THR A 179 -8.47 -8.38 9.10
C THR A 179 -8.49 -7.51 7.85
N LEU A 180 -7.33 -7.08 7.35
CA LEU A 180 -7.20 -6.30 6.12
C LEU A 180 -7.78 -7.08 4.92
N LYS A 181 -7.40 -8.34 4.76
CA LYS A 181 -7.88 -9.19 3.64
C LYS A 181 -9.39 -9.40 3.68
N GLN A 182 -9.98 -9.58 4.87
CA GLN A 182 -11.44 -9.66 5.01
C GLN A 182 -12.12 -8.35 4.58
N ARG A 183 -11.56 -7.19 4.96
CA ARG A 183 -12.07 -5.87 4.54
C ARG A 183 -12.04 -5.70 3.02
N LEU A 184 -10.91 -6.05 2.38
CA LEU A 184 -10.75 -5.97 0.93
C LEU A 184 -11.66 -6.94 0.17
N LEU A 185 -11.83 -8.17 0.68
CA LEU A 185 -12.74 -9.15 0.11
C LEU A 185 -14.21 -8.67 0.18
N LYS A 186 -14.60 -8.11 1.33
CA LYS A 186 -15.92 -7.50 1.48
C LYS A 186 -16.13 -6.35 0.50
N LEU A 187 -15.15 -5.47 0.35
CA LEU A 187 -15.21 -4.38 -0.63
C LEU A 187 -15.45 -4.92 -2.05
N SER A 188 -14.71 -5.94 -2.46
CA SER A 188 -14.87 -6.55 -3.80
C SER A 188 -16.27 -7.13 -3.99
N ALA A 189 -16.75 -7.93 -3.02
CA ALA A 189 -18.07 -8.57 -3.12
C ALA A 189 -19.22 -7.54 -3.13
N ASP A 190 -19.15 -6.53 -2.25
CA ASP A 190 -20.16 -5.47 -2.18
C ASP A 190 -20.16 -4.62 -3.47
N SER A 191 -18.98 -4.36 -4.03
CA SER A 191 -18.82 -3.60 -5.28
C SER A 191 -19.44 -4.35 -6.46
N GLU A 192 -19.12 -5.63 -6.61
CA GLU A 192 -19.66 -6.48 -7.67
C GLU A 192 -21.20 -6.56 -7.59
N ALA A 193 -21.75 -6.78 -6.39
CA ALA A 193 -23.20 -6.84 -6.19
C ALA A 193 -23.92 -5.52 -6.49
N ARG A 194 -23.27 -4.38 -6.29
CA ARG A 194 -23.82 -3.05 -6.59
C ARG A 194 -23.69 -2.73 -8.08
N LEU A 195 -22.53 -3.00 -8.70
CA LEU A 195 -22.28 -2.76 -10.12
C LEU A 195 -23.16 -3.64 -11.01
N ALA A 196 -23.50 -4.87 -10.58
CA ALA A 196 -24.43 -5.73 -11.30
C ALA A 196 -25.85 -5.14 -11.47
N ARG A 197 -26.15 -4.04 -10.78
CA ARG A 197 -27.45 -3.33 -10.87
C ARG A 197 -27.36 -2.01 -11.65
N ALA A 198 -26.16 -1.63 -12.10
CA ALA A 198 -25.97 -0.43 -12.88
C ALA A 198 -26.30 -0.72 -14.36
N ASP A 199 -27.06 0.16 -14.96
CA ASP A 199 -27.47 0.04 -16.36
C ASP A 199 -26.35 0.40 -17.34
N ASN A 200 -25.39 1.23 -16.90
CA ASN A 200 -24.29 1.71 -17.70
C ASN A 200 -22.99 1.68 -16.91
N LEU A 201 -21.99 0.95 -17.41
CA LEU A 201 -20.66 0.79 -16.81
C LEU A 201 -19.56 1.49 -17.61
N SER A 202 -19.95 2.32 -18.62
CA SER A 202 -18.99 3.00 -19.49
C SER A 202 -18.29 4.16 -18.76
N VAL A 203 -16.97 4.17 -18.83
CA VAL A 203 -16.13 5.20 -18.23
C VAL A 203 -15.08 5.69 -19.22
N MET A 204 -14.69 6.95 -19.06
CA MET A 204 -13.51 7.50 -19.71
C MET A 204 -12.54 8.00 -18.63
N SER A 205 -11.23 7.76 -18.80
CA SER A 205 -10.23 8.24 -17.85
C SER A 205 -9.43 9.39 -18.47
N LEU A 206 -9.46 10.55 -17.83
CA LEU A 206 -8.54 11.67 -18.11
C LEU A 206 -7.31 11.62 -17.19
N SER A 207 -6.95 10.43 -16.74
CA SER A 207 -5.81 10.15 -15.87
C SER A 207 -5.23 8.78 -16.21
N ASP A 208 -3.93 8.62 -16.02
CA ASP A 208 -3.21 7.36 -16.14
C ASP A 208 -3.22 6.52 -14.84
N HIS A 209 -3.87 7.02 -13.76
CA HIS A 209 -3.86 6.37 -12.46
C HIS A 209 -4.87 5.24 -12.30
N PHE A 210 -5.96 5.20 -13.07
CA PHE A 210 -7.13 4.39 -12.74
C PHE A 210 -7.26 3.06 -13.50
N GLY A 211 -6.26 2.67 -14.29
CA GLY A 211 -6.32 1.43 -15.07
C GLY A 211 -6.63 0.19 -14.21
N TYR A 212 -5.97 0.04 -13.07
CA TYR A 212 -6.21 -1.07 -12.14
C TYR A 212 -7.58 -1.02 -11.46
N LEU A 213 -8.05 0.18 -11.08
CA LEU A 213 -9.39 0.37 -10.52
C LEU A 213 -10.45 -0.04 -11.52
N ILE A 214 -10.38 0.51 -12.74
CA ILE A 214 -11.31 0.23 -13.84
C ILE A 214 -11.35 -1.26 -14.15
N GLY A 215 -10.17 -1.90 -14.31
CA GLY A 215 -10.08 -3.32 -14.61
C GLY A 215 -10.56 -4.22 -13.45
N SER A 216 -10.31 -3.84 -12.21
CA SER A 216 -10.75 -4.62 -11.03
C SER A 216 -12.26 -4.60 -10.82
N LEU A 217 -12.94 -3.58 -11.32
CA LEU A 217 -14.38 -3.41 -11.24
C LEU A 217 -15.10 -3.83 -12.53
N ASN A 218 -14.39 -4.39 -13.53
CA ASN A 218 -14.90 -4.78 -14.83
C ASN A 218 -15.70 -3.66 -15.55
N LEU A 219 -15.23 -2.41 -15.43
CA LEU A 219 -15.86 -1.28 -16.11
C LEU A 219 -15.45 -1.24 -17.58
N GLU A 220 -16.32 -0.71 -18.43
CA GLU A 220 -16.06 -0.50 -19.84
C GLU A 220 -15.27 0.79 -20.06
N LEU A 221 -13.96 0.69 -20.30
CA LEU A 221 -13.11 1.83 -20.61
C LEU A 221 -13.24 2.23 -22.06
N ILE A 222 -13.95 3.31 -22.34
CA ILE A 222 -14.16 3.86 -23.69
C ILE A 222 -12.88 4.51 -24.23
N GLY A 223 -12.11 5.17 -23.35
CA GLY A 223 -10.87 5.81 -23.73
C GLY A 223 -10.09 6.35 -22.55
N GLN A 224 -8.80 6.63 -22.79
CA GLN A 224 -7.92 7.25 -21.83
C GLN A 224 -7.14 8.40 -22.47
N ASP A 225 -7.17 9.57 -21.84
CA ASP A 225 -6.38 10.73 -22.24
C ASP A 225 -5.88 11.52 -21.03
N ALA A 226 -4.64 11.25 -20.61
CA ALA A 226 -4.02 11.84 -19.42
C ALA A 226 -3.18 13.08 -19.76
N ARG A 227 -3.48 13.77 -20.88
CA ARG A 227 -2.74 14.99 -21.23
C ARG A 227 -2.94 16.09 -20.18
N PRO A 228 -1.94 16.99 -19.99
CA PRO A 228 -2.09 18.14 -19.12
C PRO A 228 -3.22 19.08 -19.55
N ASP A 229 -3.86 19.75 -18.60
CA ASP A 229 -4.98 20.66 -18.88
C ASP A 229 -4.65 21.77 -19.89
N ALA A 230 -3.39 22.25 -19.89
CA ALA A 230 -2.93 23.30 -20.81
C ALA A 230 -2.83 22.84 -22.28
N GLU A 231 -2.88 21.55 -22.54
CA GLU A 231 -2.78 20.95 -23.88
C GLU A 231 -4.14 20.71 -24.54
N TRP A 232 -5.25 21.01 -23.85
CA TRP A 232 -6.58 20.89 -24.42
C TRP A 232 -6.93 22.09 -25.30
N ALA A 233 -6.79 21.93 -26.61
CA ALA A 233 -7.27 22.91 -27.58
C ALA A 233 -8.79 22.85 -27.73
N ALA A 234 -9.40 23.90 -28.24
CA ALA A 234 -10.86 23.98 -28.43
C ALA A 234 -11.42 22.82 -29.30
N GLU A 235 -10.64 22.36 -30.28
CA GLU A 235 -11.03 21.23 -31.13
C GLU A 235 -10.97 19.90 -30.38
N ASP A 236 -10.01 19.72 -29.46
CA ASP A 236 -9.92 18.52 -28.61
C ASP A 236 -11.08 18.44 -27.63
N LEU A 237 -11.50 19.58 -27.07
CA LEU A 237 -12.68 19.66 -26.19
C LEU A 237 -13.96 19.25 -26.94
N LYS A 238 -14.14 19.70 -28.19
CA LYS A 238 -15.28 19.28 -29.03
C LYS A 238 -15.23 17.77 -29.29
N LYS A 239 -14.06 17.21 -29.60
CA LYS A 239 -13.89 15.77 -29.78
C LYS A 239 -14.18 15.00 -28.51
N LEU A 240 -13.72 15.49 -27.35
CA LEU A 240 -14.04 14.90 -26.06
C LEU A 240 -15.55 14.85 -25.85
N THR A 241 -16.26 15.98 -26.00
CA THR A 241 -17.71 16.04 -25.86
C THR A 241 -18.42 15.07 -26.82
N ALA A 242 -18.00 15.01 -28.09
CA ALA A 242 -18.55 14.09 -29.06
C ALA A 242 -18.32 12.63 -28.68
N THR A 243 -17.06 12.27 -28.31
CA THR A 243 -16.72 10.90 -27.90
C THR A 243 -17.56 10.46 -26.69
N LEU A 244 -17.73 11.34 -25.70
CA LEU A 244 -18.52 11.04 -24.51
C LEU A 244 -20.01 10.82 -24.85
N LYS A 245 -20.58 11.65 -25.72
CA LYS A 245 -21.97 11.52 -26.18
C LYS A 245 -22.18 10.27 -27.04
N ASP A 246 -21.31 10.06 -28.02
CA ASP A 246 -21.49 8.97 -29.02
C ASP A 246 -21.37 7.59 -28.40
N ASN A 247 -20.63 7.48 -27.24
CA ASN A 247 -20.45 6.23 -26.52
C ASN A 247 -21.25 6.17 -25.20
N ASP A 248 -22.18 7.10 -24.98
CA ASP A 248 -23.01 7.16 -23.76
C ASP A 248 -22.16 7.00 -22.47
N VAL A 249 -21.04 7.74 -22.38
CA VAL A 249 -20.11 7.61 -21.24
C VAL A 249 -20.77 8.12 -19.97
N ALA A 250 -20.98 7.24 -19.00
CA ALA A 250 -21.63 7.59 -17.74
C ALA A 250 -20.74 8.47 -16.86
N VAL A 251 -19.45 8.12 -16.76
CA VAL A 251 -18.51 8.74 -15.80
C VAL A 251 -17.17 9.03 -16.47
N VAL A 252 -16.64 10.24 -16.19
CA VAL A 252 -15.28 10.63 -16.55
C VAL A 252 -14.44 10.71 -15.25
N LEU A 253 -13.32 9.98 -15.22
CA LEU A 253 -12.43 9.90 -14.07
C LEU A 253 -11.25 10.85 -14.20
N HIS A 254 -10.92 11.56 -13.10
CA HIS A 254 -9.72 12.35 -13.00
C HIS A 254 -9.12 12.27 -11.58
N HIS A 255 -7.79 12.39 -11.42
CA HIS A 255 -7.12 12.38 -10.12
C HIS A 255 -7.01 13.78 -9.46
N ARG A 256 -7.44 14.81 -10.15
CA ARG A 256 -7.50 16.21 -9.68
C ARG A 256 -8.63 16.94 -10.38
N GLN A 257 -9.03 18.10 -9.86
CA GLN A 257 -9.98 18.95 -10.54
C GLN A 257 -9.37 19.45 -11.87
N PRO A 258 -9.97 19.13 -13.03
CA PRO A 258 -9.50 19.64 -14.31
C PRO A 258 -9.89 21.11 -14.53
N SER A 259 -9.40 21.71 -15.62
CA SER A 259 -9.73 23.08 -15.99
C SER A 259 -11.24 23.27 -16.19
N GLU A 260 -11.68 24.53 -16.09
CA GLU A 260 -13.09 24.89 -16.35
C GLU A 260 -13.56 24.47 -17.76
N ALA A 261 -12.68 24.59 -18.75
CA ALA A 261 -12.98 24.21 -20.13
C ALA A 261 -13.20 22.70 -20.28
N VAL A 262 -12.36 21.88 -19.67
CA VAL A 262 -12.52 20.40 -19.63
C VAL A 262 -13.79 20.02 -18.87
N THR A 263 -14.00 20.64 -17.71
CA THR A 263 -15.20 20.42 -16.88
C THR A 263 -16.48 20.75 -17.65
N ALA A 264 -16.50 21.87 -18.38
CA ALA A 264 -17.63 22.28 -19.20
C ALA A 264 -17.89 21.31 -20.36
N ALA A 265 -16.86 20.84 -21.04
CA ALA A 265 -16.96 19.86 -22.12
C ALA A 265 -17.56 18.52 -21.64
N ILE A 266 -17.14 18.07 -20.44
CA ILE A 266 -17.72 16.87 -19.80
C ILE A 266 -19.20 17.11 -19.45
N ALA A 267 -19.52 18.23 -18.82
CA ALA A 267 -20.91 18.56 -18.46
C ALA A 267 -21.82 18.68 -19.68
N GLU A 268 -21.34 19.27 -20.78
CA GLU A 268 -22.07 19.36 -22.04
C GLU A 268 -22.40 17.98 -22.64
N SER A 269 -21.57 16.97 -22.41
CA SER A 269 -21.83 15.61 -22.89
C SER A 269 -22.95 14.89 -22.11
N GLY A 270 -23.27 15.34 -20.89
CA GLY A 270 -24.15 14.65 -19.96
C GLY A 270 -23.42 13.66 -19.03
N SER A 271 -22.13 13.42 -19.26
CA SER A 271 -21.30 12.57 -18.41
C SER A 271 -21.01 13.24 -17.05
N ARG A 272 -20.73 12.44 -16.02
CA ARG A 272 -20.37 12.92 -14.69
C ARG A 272 -18.86 12.93 -14.50
N LEU A 273 -18.29 14.06 -14.08
CA LEU A 273 -16.91 14.11 -13.65
C LEU A 273 -16.78 13.59 -12.23
N LEU A 274 -15.90 12.61 -12.01
CA LEU A 274 -15.48 12.16 -10.69
C LEU A 274 -14.00 12.43 -10.49
N VAL A 275 -13.69 13.18 -9.44
CA VAL A 275 -12.31 13.40 -8.98
C VAL A 275 -12.03 12.41 -7.85
N LEU A 276 -11.15 11.45 -8.11
CA LEU A 276 -10.80 10.38 -7.18
C LEU A 276 -9.42 10.63 -6.57
N SER A 277 -9.26 10.26 -5.31
CA SER A 277 -7.99 10.39 -4.58
C SER A 277 -7.04 9.24 -4.90
N THR A 278 -5.71 9.49 -4.82
CA THR A 278 -4.68 8.48 -5.13
C THR A 278 -3.51 8.43 -4.15
N ASP A 279 -3.48 9.33 -3.15
CA ASP A 279 -2.33 9.52 -2.26
C ASP A 279 -2.74 9.70 -0.78
N ALA A 280 -3.89 9.16 -0.35
CA ALA A 280 -4.31 9.25 1.04
C ALA A 280 -3.43 8.39 1.96
N VAL A 281 -3.35 8.81 3.22
CA VAL A 281 -2.56 8.11 4.26
C VAL A 281 -3.15 6.73 4.60
N ASP A 282 -4.49 6.61 4.61
CA ASP A 282 -5.17 5.32 4.70
C ASP A 282 -5.56 4.84 3.30
N PRO A 283 -4.76 3.96 2.67
CA PRO A 283 -5.00 3.51 1.31
C PRO A 283 -6.25 2.63 1.18
N VAL A 284 -6.69 1.99 2.26
CA VAL A 284 -7.89 1.14 2.25
C VAL A 284 -9.13 1.99 2.28
N ALA A 285 -9.20 2.99 3.16
CA ALA A 285 -10.30 3.95 3.20
C ALA A 285 -10.38 4.76 1.91
N GLU A 286 -9.24 5.11 1.31
CA GLU A 286 -9.18 5.77 -0.01
C GLU A 286 -9.80 4.89 -1.10
N LEU A 287 -9.39 3.62 -1.18
CA LEU A 287 -9.94 2.68 -2.16
C LEU A 287 -11.44 2.49 -1.97
N GLU A 288 -11.90 2.32 -0.73
CA GLU A 288 -13.34 2.22 -0.41
C GLU A 288 -14.11 3.47 -0.85
N GLY A 289 -13.58 4.65 -0.54
CA GLY A 289 -14.17 5.92 -0.93
C GLY A 289 -14.24 6.11 -2.45
N ASN A 290 -13.19 5.77 -3.17
CA ASN A 290 -13.13 5.82 -4.62
C ASN A 290 -14.14 4.86 -5.26
N VAL A 291 -14.21 3.63 -4.79
CA VAL A 291 -15.17 2.62 -5.26
C VAL A 291 -16.61 3.07 -5.00
N ASP A 292 -16.88 3.60 -3.81
CA ASP A 292 -18.23 4.09 -3.46
C ASP A 292 -18.65 5.29 -4.32
N ALA A 293 -17.74 6.26 -4.52
CA ALA A 293 -17.98 7.41 -5.39
C ALA A 293 -18.27 6.98 -6.83
N LEU A 294 -17.47 6.03 -7.33
CA LEU A 294 -17.61 5.51 -8.69
C LEU A 294 -18.96 4.79 -8.90
N ILE A 295 -19.34 3.90 -7.97
CA ILE A 295 -20.61 3.19 -8.03
C ILE A 295 -21.80 4.17 -7.95
N LYS A 296 -21.74 5.17 -7.08
CA LYS A 296 -22.78 6.23 -7.03
C LYS A 296 -22.86 7.01 -8.34
N GLY A 297 -21.71 7.34 -8.92
CA GLY A 297 -21.65 8.00 -10.22
C GLY A 297 -22.32 7.19 -11.35
N LEU A 298 -22.08 5.89 -11.39
CA LEU A 298 -22.63 4.98 -12.39
C LEU A 298 -24.13 4.67 -12.18
N SER A 299 -24.59 4.67 -10.93
CA SER A 299 -25.99 4.34 -10.59
C SER A 299 -26.99 5.50 -10.78
N GLY A 300 -26.53 6.68 -11.19
CA GLY A 300 -27.43 7.81 -11.39
C GLY A 300 -28.01 8.43 -10.11
N ALA A 301 -27.48 8.04 -8.93
CA ALA A 301 -27.95 8.50 -7.61
C ALA A 301 -27.16 9.71 -7.10
#